data_40da308e4475bce45d42eeaa7f54c6e8
#
_entry.id   40da308e4475bce45d42eeaa7f54c6e8
#
_cell.length_a   1.000
_cell.length_b   1.000
_cell.length_c   1.000
_cell.angle_alpha   90.00
_cell.angle_beta   90.00
_cell.angle_gamma   90.00
#
_symmetry.space_group_name_H-M   'P 1'
#
loop_
_entity.id
_entity.type
_entity.pdbx_description
1 polymer ?
#
loop_
_entity_poly.entity_id
_entity_poly.type
_entity_poly.pdbx_seq_one_letter_code
_entity_poly.pdbx_strand_id
1 'polypeptide(L)'
;MVEQKDLVELATRSQAGRQNFEWVSKYPQLYLSNTPTFVLGVHNRGTFTHVEKFAAADTSNAEIKRARNEMQPGLNKLAVTLGAIRDKVLELTDEDASGDRSGRLLALICQGRKLALYERTGGPNLPDNLVQLFD
;
A
#
# COMPACT_ATOMS: atom_id res chain seq x y z
N MET A 1 -6.56 22.08 -0.45
CA MET A 1 -6.15 20.70 -0.08
C MET A 1 -7.11 19.76 -0.77
N VAL A 2 -6.62 18.76 -1.49
CA VAL A 2 -7.49 17.75 -2.14
C VAL A 2 -7.95 16.78 -1.05
N GLU A 3 -9.26 16.51 -0.97
CA GLU A 3 -9.77 15.54 0.00
C GLU A 3 -9.57 14.10 -0.51
N GLN A 4 -9.38 13.15 0.41
CA GLN A 4 -9.17 11.73 0.08
C GLN A 4 -10.31 11.15 -0.78
N LYS A 5 -11.54 11.58 -0.56
CA LYS A 5 -12.71 11.16 -1.33
C LYS A 5 -12.65 11.56 -2.82
N ASP A 6 -11.84 12.57 -3.15
CA ASP A 6 -11.71 13.12 -4.51
C ASP A 6 -10.56 12.47 -5.29
N LEU A 7 -9.81 11.55 -4.67
CA LEU A 7 -8.74 10.82 -5.33
C LEU A 7 -9.30 9.84 -6.36
N VAL A 8 -8.66 9.84 -7.52
CA VAL A 8 -9.02 8.99 -8.66
C VAL A 8 -7.76 8.30 -9.18
N GLU A 9 -7.82 7.00 -9.32
CA GLU A 9 -6.82 6.23 -10.04
C GLU A 9 -7.26 6.06 -11.48
N LEU A 10 -6.37 6.35 -12.42
CA LEU A 10 -6.62 6.25 -13.85
C LEU A 10 -5.82 5.10 -14.46
N ALA A 11 -6.46 4.33 -15.32
CA ALA A 11 -5.78 3.35 -16.14
C ALA A 11 -6.38 3.29 -17.55
N THR A 12 -5.63 2.71 -18.48
CA THR A 12 -6.10 2.50 -19.84
C THR A 12 -5.89 1.06 -20.27
N ARG A 13 -6.76 0.56 -21.12
CA ARG A 13 -6.64 -0.76 -21.75
C ARG A 13 -7.15 -0.69 -23.19
N SER A 14 -6.55 -1.51 -24.05
CA SER A 14 -7.14 -1.76 -25.37
C SER A 14 -8.47 -2.50 -25.23
N GLN A 15 -9.35 -2.37 -26.20
CA GLN A 15 -10.63 -3.06 -26.19
C GLN A 15 -10.48 -4.58 -26.06
N ALA A 16 -9.49 -5.17 -26.75
CA ALA A 16 -9.17 -6.60 -26.60
C ALA A 16 -8.60 -6.94 -25.22
N GLY A 17 -7.82 -6.04 -24.61
CA GLY A 17 -7.23 -6.24 -23.29
C GLY A 17 -8.20 -6.02 -22.13
N ARG A 18 -9.36 -5.37 -22.37
CA ARG A 18 -10.35 -5.10 -21.32
C ARG A 18 -10.91 -6.40 -20.71
N GLN A 19 -11.13 -7.43 -21.52
CA GLN A 19 -11.65 -8.72 -21.06
C GLN A 19 -10.68 -9.43 -20.11
N ASN A 20 -9.38 -9.14 -20.21
CA ASN A 20 -8.33 -9.70 -19.37
C ASN A 20 -7.89 -8.72 -18.26
N PHE A 21 -8.75 -7.78 -17.87
CA PHE A 21 -8.42 -6.86 -16.80
C PHE A 21 -8.43 -7.57 -15.43
N GLU A 22 -7.27 -7.63 -14.80
CA GLU A 22 -7.09 -8.36 -13.55
C GLU A 22 -7.37 -7.47 -12.34
N TRP A 23 -8.61 -7.49 -11.87
CA TRP A 23 -9.00 -6.79 -10.64
C TRP A 23 -8.24 -7.23 -9.40
N VAL A 24 -7.85 -8.50 -9.32
CA VAL A 24 -7.11 -9.07 -8.18
C VAL A 24 -5.74 -8.39 -8.00
N SER A 25 -5.09 -7.98 -9.07
CA SER A 25 -3.82 -7.25 -9.00
C SER A 25 -4.02 -5.74 -8.76
N LYS A 26 -5.14 -5.17 -9.22
CA LYS A 26 -5.41 -3.72 -9.12
C LYS A 26 -6.05 -3.31 -7.80
N TYR A 27 -6.98 -4.10 -7.29
CA TYR A 27 -7.74 -3.76 -6.11
C TYR A 27 -6.88 -3.51 -4.84
N PRO A 28 -5.80 -4.28 -4.57
CA PRO A 28 -4.93 -4.02 -3.44
C PRO A 28 -4.32 -2.61 -3.44
N GLN A 29 -3.98 -2.09 -4.62
CA GLN A 29 -3.44 -0.72 -4.76
C GLN A 29 -4.48 0.30 -4.33
N LEU A 30 -5.72 0.19 -4.85
CA LEU A 30 -6.83 1.08 -4.48
C LEU A 30 -7.13 1.04 -2.99
N TYR A 31 -7.15 -0.17 -2.42
CA TYR A 31 -7.45 -0.39 -1.01
C TYR A 31 -6.36 0.21 -0.09
N LEU A 32 -5.09 -0.10 -0.35
CA LEU A 32 -3.97 0.35 0.50
C LEU A 32 -3.70 1.84 0.36
N SER A 33 -3.94 2.43 -0.82
CA SER A 33 -3.85 3.88 -1.03
C SER A 33 -5.10 4.63 -0.59
N ASN A 34 -6.15 3.91 -0.14
CA ASN A 34 -7.45 4.47 0.19
C ASN A 34 -8.05 5.31 -0.97
N THR A 35 -7.84 4.88 -2.22
CA THR A 35 -8.36 5.57 -3.41
C THR A 35 -9.77 5.10 -3.71
N PRO A 36 -10.80 5.96 -3.56
CA PRO A 36 -12.19 5.54 -3.63
C PRO A 36 -12.69 5.29 -5.04
N THR A 37 -12.08 5.92 -6.03
CA THR A 37 -12.56 5.88 -7.41
C THR A 37 -11.48 5.38 -8.36
N PHE A 38 -11.84 4.42 -9.21
CA PHE A 38 -11.03 3.94 -10.31
C PHE A 38 -11.72 4.21 -11.64
N VAL A 39 -10.99 4.77 -12.59
CA VAL A 39 -11.48 5.07 -13.93
C VAL A 39 -10.63 4.33 -14.97
N LEU A 40 -11.29 3.54 -15.80
CA LEU A 40 -10.67 2.76 -16.86
C LEU A 40 -11.08 3.31 -18.22
N GLY A 41 -10.14 3.91 -18.94
CA GLY A 41 -10.32 4.29 -20.32
C GLY A 41 -10.07 3.11 -21.25
N VAL A 42 -11.07 2.75 -22.05
CA VAL A 42 -10.95 1.69 -23.06
C VAL A 42 -10.75 2.31 -24.43
N HIS A 43 -9.73 1.85 -25.14
CA HIS A 43 -9.35 2.42 -26.43
C HIS A 43 -9.19 1.35 -27.53
N ASN A 44 -9.39 1.77 -28.77
CA ASN A 44 -9.03 1.01 -29.97
C ASN A 44 -7.97 1.79 -30.75
N ARG A 45 -6.74 1.23 -30.83
CA ARG A 45 -5.58 1.85 -31.51
C ARG A 45 -5.35 3.34 -31.13
N GLY A 46 -5.45 3.64 -29.81
CA GLY A 46 -5.25 5.00 -29.27
C GLY A 46 -6.50 5.88 -29.23
N THR A 47 -7.58 5.53 -29.88
CA THR A 47 -8.85 6.27 -29.80
C THR A 47 -9.72 5.69 -28.70
N PHE A 48 -10.06 6.50 -27.69
CA PHE A 48 -10.95 6.07 -26.60
C PHE A 48 -12.37 5.82 -27.13
N THR A 49 -12.88 4.63 -26.84
CA THR A 49 -14.22 4.19 -27.24
C THR A 49 -15.24 4.39 -26.12
N HIS A 50 -14.84 4.17 -24.88
CA HIS A 50 -15.66 4.44 -23.70
C HIS A 50 -14.81 4.53 -22.44
N VAL A 51 -15.43 4.99 -21.36
CA VAL A 51 -14.81 5.14 -20.03
C VAL A 51 -15.70 4.42 -19.01
N GLU A 52 -15.09 3.55 -18.23
CA GLU A 52 -15.73 2.85 -17.14
C GLU A 52 -15.30 3.48 -15.81
N LYS A 53 -16.26 3.71 -14.91
CA LYS A 53 -16.00 4.25 -13.59
C LYS A 53 -16.44 3.26 -12.52
N PHE A 54 -15.56 2.99 -11.56
CA PHE A 54 -15.78 2.03 -10.49
C PHE A 54 -15.55 2.70 -9.14
N ALA A 55 -16.43 2.42 -8.18
CA ALA A 55 -16.19 2.75 -6.78
C ALA A 55 -15.50 1.55 -6.09
N ALA A 56 -14.37 1.77 -5.44
CA ALA A 56 -13.63 0.70 -4.76
C ALA A 56 -14.46 0.02 -3.64
N ALA A 57 -15.45 0.73 -3.08
CA ALA A 57 -16.36 0.22 -2.06
C ALA A 57 -17.60 -0.49 -2.63
N ASP A 58 -17.77 -0.56 -3.96
CA ASP A 58 -18.94 -1.15 -4.58
C ASP A 58 -18.94 -2.67 -4.44
N THR A 59 -19.76 -3.17 -3.51
CA THR A 59 -19.93 -4.61 -3.27
C THR A 59 -20.93 -5.28 -4.23
N SER A 60 -21.64 -4.50 -5.04
CA SER A 60 -22.57 -5.03 -6.08
C SER A 60 -21.79 -5.49 -7.32
N ASN A 61 -20.62 -4.92 -7.58
CA ASN A 61 -19.74 -5.33 -8.66
C ASN A 61 -19.06 -6.67 -8.34
N ALA A 62 -19.36 -7.71 -9.12
CA ALA A 62 -18.88 -9.07 -8.88
C ALA A 62 -17.34 -9.19 -8.98
N GLU A 63 -16.70 -8.44 -9.89
CA GLU A 63 -15.24 -8.45 -10.08
C GLU A 63 -14.53 -7.83 -8.87
N ILE A 64 -15.03 -6.69 -8.39
CA ILE A 64 -14.49 -6.01 -7.18
C ILE A 64 -14.70 -6.89 -5.95
N LYS A 65 -15.88 -7.46 -5.78
CA LYS A 65 -16.18 -8.37 -4.67
C LYS A 65 -15.25 -9.58 -4.66
N ARG A 66 -15.00 -10.18 -5.82
CA ARG A 66 -14.05 -11.29 -5.97
C ARG A 66 -12.64 -10.86 -5.57
N ALA A 67 -12.14 -9.76 -6.14
CA ALA A 67 -10.80 -9.25 -5.84
C ALA A 67 -10.61 -8.94 -4.35
N ARG A 68 -11.63 -8.36 -3.70
CA ARG A 68 -11.65 -8.12 -2.25
C ARG A 68 -11.52 -9.40 -1.45
N ASN A 69 -12.29 -10.43 -1.80
CA ASN A 69 -12.24 -11.71 -1.10
C ASN A 69 -10.88 -12.41 -1.28
N GLU A 70 -10.31 -12.39 -2.48
CA GLU A 70 -9.00 -12.97 -2.77
C GLU A 70 -7.85 -12.23 -2.05
N MET A 71 -7.98 -10.93 -1.81
CA MET A 71 -7.00 -10.14 -1.08
C MET A 71 -7.05 -10.38 0.44
N GLN A 72 -8.21 -10.75 1.01
CA GLN A 72 -8.42 -10.81 2.46
C GLN A 72 -7.38 -11.65 3.23
N PRO A 73 -6.96 -12.84 2.76
CA PRO A 73 -5.93 -13.62 3.46
C PRO A 73 -4.58 -12.91 3.51
N GLY A 74 -4.23 -12.15 2.46
CA GLY A 74 -3.01 -11.34 2.40
C GLY A 74 -3.06 -10.19 3.41
N LEU A 75 -4.19 -9.49 3.49
CA LEU A 75 -4.40 -8.41 4.47
C LEU A 75 -4.32 -8.91 5.91
N ASN A 76 -4.92 -10.08 6.19
CA ASN A 76 -4.83 -10.68 7.52
C ASN A 76 -3.38 -10.98 7.91
N LYS A 77 -2.59 -11.54 6.98
CA LYS A 77 -1.15 -11.79 7.21
C LYS A 77 -0.40 -10.48 7.45
N LEU A 78 -0.69 -9.45 6.64
CA LEU A 78 -0.08 -8.13 6.80
C LEU A 78 -0.39 -7.54 8.18
N ALA A 79 -1.66 -7.57 8.61
CA ALA A 79 -2.08 -7.07 9.92
C ALA A 79 -1.38 -7.79 11.08
N VAL A 80 -1.32 -9.13 11.03
CA VAL A 80 -0.61 -9.94 12.04
C VAL A 80 0.88 -9.61 12.05
N THR A 81 1.51 -9.48 10.89
CA THR A 81 2.94 -9.15 10.77
C THR A 81 3.24 -7.77 11.34
N LEU A 82 2.43 -6.76 10.99
CA LEU A 82 2.58 -5.40 11.53
C LEU A 82 2.35 -5.34 13.03
N GLY A 83 1.38 -6.10 13.55
CA GLY A 83 1.16 -6.27 14.98
C GLY A 83 2.39 -6.83 15.69
N ALA A 84 2.95 -7.92 15.18
CA ALA A 84 4.15 -8.54 15.75
C ALA A 84 5.38 -7.62 15.71
N ILE A 85 5.55 -6.85 14.62
CA ILE A 85 6.63 -5.84 14.53
C ILE A 85 6.43 -4.77 15.61
N ARG A 86 5.21 -4.23 15.73
CA ARG A 86 4.87 -3.21 16.73
C ARG A 86 5.16 -3.72 18.14
N ASP A 87 4.68 -4.90 18.47
CA ASP A 87 4.82 -5.48 19.80
C ASP A 87 6.31 -5.69 20.14
N LYS A 88 7.10 -6.15 19.16
CA LYS A 88 8.55 -6.29 19.34
C LYS A 88 9.28 -4.95 19.50
N VAL A 89 8.85 -3.91 18.78
CA VAL A 89 9.39 -2.56 18.98
C VAL A 89 9.08 -2.05 20.37
N LEU A 90 7.86 -2.24 20.86
CA LEU A 90 7.46 -1.82 22.21
C LEU A 90 8.26 -2.55 23.29
N GLU A 91 8.43 -3.88 23.19
CA GLU A 91 9.29 -4.64 24.12
C GLU A 91 10.69 -4.03 24.21
N LEU A 92 11.31 -3.70 23.04
CA LEU A 92 12.66 -3.15 23.01
C LEU A 92 12.75 -1.72 23.58
N THR A 93 11.65 -0.97 23.55
CA THR A 93 11.60 0.40 24.11
C THR A 93 11.26 0.44 25.58
N ASP A 94 10.52 -0.55 26.10
CA ASP A 94 10.15 -0.64 27.52
C ASP A 94 11.29 -1.14 28.41
N GLU A 95 12.29 -1.84 27.86
CA GLU A 95 13.45 -2.33 28.59
C GLU A 95 14.41 -1.21 29.03
N ASP A 96 14.26 0.02 28.50
CA ASP A 96 15.07 1.15 28.90
C ASP A 96 14.53 1.86 30.15
N ALA A 97 14.76 1.27 31.32
CA ALA A 97 14.46 1.88 32.64
C ALA A 97 15.23 3.20 32.94
N SER A 98 16.01 3.71 31.98
CA SER A 98 16.79 4.94 32.11
C SER A 98 16.01 6.23 31.85
N GLY A 99 14.74 6.13 31.43
CA GLY A 99 13.87 7.31 31.20
C GLY A 99 14.26 8.19 29.99
N ASP A 100 15.34 7.88 29.32
CA ASP A 100 15.75 8.55 28.09
C ASP A 100 15.01 7.95 26.88
N ARG A 101 13.92 8.61 26.49
CA ARG A 101 13.17 8.32 25.26
C ARG A 101 13.90 8.85 24.01
N SER A 102 15.20 9.03 24.04
CA SER A 102 15.97 9.29 22.82
C SER A 102 15.90 8.04 21.97
N GLY A 103 14.96 8.06 21.00
CA GLY A 103 14.44 6.91 20.32
C GLY A 103 15.55 6.05 19.72
N ARG A 104 15.66 4.82 20.17
CA ARG A 104 16.48 3.82 19.47
C ARG A 104 16.04 3.78 18.00
N LEU A 105 16.97 4.02 17.11
CA LEU A 105 16.73 3.85 15.70
C LEU A 105 16.75 2.35 15.39
N LEU A 106 15.60 1.82 14.96
CA LEU A 106 15.46 0.43 14.59
C LEU A 106 15.39 0.30 13.07
N ALA A 107 16.04 -0.72 12.53
CA ALA A 107 15.94 -1.10 11.13
C ALA A 107 15.26 -2.47 11.01
N LEU A 108 14.19 -2.54 10.22
CA LEU A 108 13.55 -3.80 9.85
C LEU A 108 14.17 -4.32 8.55
N ILE A 109 14.80 -5.49 8.61
CA ILE A 109 15.45 -6.11 7.47
C ILE A 109 14.74 -7.42 7.13
N CYS A 110 14.45 -7.61 5.83
CA CYS A 110 13.96 -8.88 5.30
C CYS A 110 15.08 -9.59 4.55
N GLN A 111 15.56 -10.69 5.09
CA GLN A 111 16.59 -11.51 4.47
C GLN A 111 16.18 -12.99 4.48
N GLY A 112 16.21 -13.64 3.33
CA GLY A 112 15.84 -15.05 3.23
C GLY A 112 14.41 -15.37 3.72
N ARG A 113 13.44 -14.50 3.49
CA ARG A 113 12.04 -14.57 3.96
C ARG A 113 11.88 -14.46 5.49
N LYS A 114 12.90 -14.02 6.19
CA LYS A 114 12.84 -13.74 7.63
C LYS A 114 12.90 -12.24 7.84
N LEU A 115 12.00 -11.73 8.69
CA LEU A 115 12.04 -10.36 9.18
C LEU A 115 12.83 -10.34 10.48
N ALA A 116 13.77 -9.40 10.61
CA ALA A 116 14.52 -9.18 11.84
C ALA A 116 14.64 -7.68 12.10
N LEU A 117 14.54 -7.30 13.37
CA LEU A 117 14.77 -5.96 13.86
C LEU A 117 16.22 -5.86 14.33
N TYR A 118 16.90 -4.83 13.90
CA TYR A 118 18.28 -4.50 14.28
C TYR A 118 18.31 -3.11 14.87
N GLU A 119 19.11 -2.93 15.92
CA GLU A 119 19.43 -1.60 16.40
C GLU A 119 20.38 -0.93 15.39
N ARG A 120 20.03 0.30 15.02
CA ARG A 120 20.84 1.07 14.09
C ARG A 120 21.86 1.91 14.83
N THR A 121 23.12 1.68 14.59
CA THR A 121 24.26 2.31 15.28
C THR A 121 24.67 3.66 14.68
N GLY A 122 23.72 4.45 14.17
CA GLY A 122 23.96 5.83 13.73
C GLY A 122 23.67 6.14 12.26
N GLY A 123 23.81 7.41 11.92
CA GLY A 123 23.52 8.00 10.62
C GLY A 123 22.07 8.45 10.43
N PRO A 124 21.80 9.48 9.60
CA PRO A 124 20.45 9.97 9.30
C PRO A 124 19.64 8.88 8.61
N ASN A 125 18.29 8.96 8.74
CA ASN A 125 17.36 8.01 8.10
C ASN A 125 17.45 8.07 6.57
N LEU A 126 17.70 9.28 6.05
CA LEU A 126 17.97 9.55 4.65
C LEU A 126 19.29 10.34 4.56
N PRO A 127 20.09 10.14 3.50
CA PRO A 127 21.20 11.02 3.19
C PRO A 127 20.73 12.48 3.10
N ASP A 128 21.54 13.42 3.61
CA ASP A 128 21.16 14.84 3.68
C ASP A 128 20.78 15.43 2.31
N ASN A 129 21.42 14.98 1.25
CA ASN A 129 21.09 15.36 -0.12
C ASN A 129 19.70 14.89 -0.57
N LEU A 130 19.13 13.85 0.05
CA LEU A 130 17.76 13.41 -0.21
C LEU A 130 16.74 14.13 0.69
N VAL A 131 17.12 14.47 1.93
CA VAL A 131 16.25 15.25 2.83
C VAL A 131 15.94 16.60 2.22
N GLN A 132 16.95 17.29 1.66
CA GLN A 132 16.80 18.60 1.02
C GLN A 132 15.86 18.63 -0.19
N LEU A 133 15.47 17.47 -0.75
CA LEU A 133 14.48 17.42 -1.84
C LEU A 133 13.03 17.55 -1.35
N PHE A 134 12.81 17.49 -0.03
CA PHE A 134 11.47 17.53 0.57
C PHE A 134 11.23 18.80 1.42
N ASP A 135 12.24 19.67 1.56
CA ASP A 135 12.15 21.01 2.15
C ASP A 135 11.80 22.05 1.07
#